data_0cbdd212762c6ae69d44a386a60d3be9
#
_entry.id   0cbdd212762c6ae69d44a386a60d3be9
#
_cell.length_a   1.000
_cell.length_b   1.000
_cell.length_c   1.000
_cell.angle_alpha   90.00
_cell.angle_beta   90.00
_cell.angle_gamma   90.00
#
_symmetry.space_group_name_H-M   'P 1'
#
loop_
_entity.id
_entity.type
_entity.pdbx_description
1 polymer ?
#
loop_
_entity_poly.entity_id
_entity_poly.type
_entity_poly.pdbx_seq_one_letter_code
_entity_poly.pdbx_strand_id
1 'polypeptide(L)'
;VIGLTRTAAIDYAAKGIRINAVCPGAIRTPMAEELIRRNPQVEVDLLRDIPAGRLGKPEEIANAVLWLCSEQASFVDGHALLVDGAFSIH
;
A
#
# COMPACT_ATOMS: atom_id res chain seq x y z
N VAL A 1 4.80 11.34 -5.18
CA VAL A 1 5.33 9.96 -5.20
C VAL A 1 4.95 9.24 -6.49
N ILE A 2 3.68 9.29 -6.90
CA ILE A 2 3.24 8.61 -8.11
C ILE A 2 3.90 9.19 -9.36
N GLY A 3 3.98 10.52 -9.47
CA GLY A 3 4.62 11.17 -10.61
C GLY A 3 6.12 10.86 -10.69
N LEU A 4 6.80 10.87 -9.55
CA LEU A 4 8.22 10.51 -9.48
C LEU A 4 8.45 9.05 -9.85
N THR A 5 7.59 8.15 -9.36
CA THR A 5 7.65 6.73 -9.68
C THR A 5 7.54 6.50 -11.19
N ARG A 6 6.58 7.14 -11.84
CA ARG A 6 6.36 6.99 -13.29
C ARG A 6 7.55 7.52 -14.09
N THR A 7 8.05 8.69 -13.74
CA THR A 7 9.20 9.29 -14.43
C THR A 7 10.44 8.41 -14.29
N ALA A 8 10.75 7.96 -13.08
CA ALA A 8 11.89 7.10 -12.83
C ALA A 8 11.73 5.75 -13.54
N ALA A 9 10.52 5.19 -13.58
CA ALA A 9 10.26 3.93 -14.26
C ALA A 9 10.56 4.05 -15.76
N ILE A 10 10.11 5.13 -16.39
CA ILE A 10 10.38 5.37 -17.81
C ILE A 10 11.89 5.49 -18.06
N ASP A 11 12.59 6.23 -17.22
CA ASP A 11 14.03 6.49 -17.40
C ASP A 11 14.87 5.22 -17.24
N TYR A 12 14.46 4.28 -16.40
CA TYR A 12 15.27 3.12 -16.06
C TYR A 12 14.77 1.80 -16.66
N ALA A 13 13.60 1.79 -17.33
CA ALA A 13 13.01 0.57 -17.86
C ALA A 13 13.95 -0.17 -18.82
N ALA A 14 14.58 0.56 -19.75
CA ALA A 14 15.49 -0.04 -20.72
C ALA A 14 16.76 -0.58 -20.08
N LYS A 15 17.06 -0.19 -18.84
CA LYS A 15 18.22 -0.66 -18.09
C LYS A 15 17.92 -1.90 -17.24
N GLY A 16 16.69 -2.43 -17.35
CA GLY A 16 16.27 -3.59 -16.60
C GLY A 16 15.92 -3.29 -15.14
N ILE A 17 15.66 -2.04 -14.80
CA ILE A 17 15.29 -1.63 -13.46
C ILE A 17 13.79 -1.27 -13.45
N ARG A 18 13.03 -1.98 -12.63
CA ARG A 18 11.60 -1.71 -12.44
C ARG A 18 11.38 -0.87 -11.18
N ILE A 19 10.53 0.13 -11.28
CA ILE A 19 10.24 1.03 -10.17
C ILE A 19 8.73 1.13 -10.03
N ASN A 20 8.23 0.72 -8.87
CA ASN A 20 6.82 0.73 -8.54
C ASN A 20 6.62 1.38 -7.18
N ALA A 21 5.38 1.74 -6.87
CA ALA A 21 5.01 2.27 -5.57
C ALA A 21 3.91 1.40 -4.95
N VAL A 22 3.96 1.26 -3.62
CA VAL A 22 2.87 0.66 -2.85
C VAL A 22 2.20 1.79 -2.07
N CYS A 23 0.89 1.87 -2.19
CA CYS A 23 0.08 2.90 -1.54
C CYS A 23 -0.80 2.23 -0.48
N PRO A 24 -0.32 2.11 0.77
CA PRO A 24 -1.09 1.46 1.83
C PRO A 24 -2.23 2.36 2.32
N GLY A 25 -3.28 1.75 2.83
CA GLY A 25 -4.32 2.43 3.56
C GLY A 25 -4.03 2.43 5.07
N ALA A 26 -5.08 2.34 5.86
CA ALA A 26 -4.95 2.27 7.31
C ALA A 26 -4.51 0.87 7.74
N ILE A 27 -3.33 0.78 8.32
CA ILE A 27 -2.68 -0.48 8.68
C ILE A 27 -2.55 -0.59 10.19
N ARG A 28 -2.78 -1.78 10.72
CA ARG A 28 -2.67 -2.07 12.16
C ARG A 28 -1.20 -2.22 12.55
N THR A 29 -0.55 -1.08 12.71
CA THR A 29 0.83 -1.01 13.20
C THR A 29 0.84 -0.94 14.74
N PRO A 30 1.99 -1.14 15.40
CA PRO A 30 2.09 -0.91 16.85
C PRO A 30 1.63 0.49 17.27
N MET A 31 1.94 1.51 16.48
CA MET A 31 1.49 2.88 16.75
C MET A 31 -0.04 2.98 16.66
N ALA A 32 -0.64 2.39 15.63
CA ALA A 32 -2.09 2.39 15.47
C ALA A 32 -2.78 1.63 16.60
N GLU A 33 -2.22 0.48 16.99
CA GLU A 33 -2.75 -0.30 18.11
C GLU A 33 -2.71 0.48 19.42
N GLU A 34 -1.65 1.23 19.66
CA GLU A 34 -1.54 2.07 20.85
C GLU A 34 -2.59 3.18 20.87
N LEU A 35 -2.82 3.83 19.73
CA LEU A 35 -3.86 4.86 19.60
C LEU A 35 -5.24 4.28 19.86
N ILE A 36 -5.53 3.11 19.30
CA ILE A 36 -6.82 2.43 19.47
C ILE A 36 -7.01 2.00 20.93
N ARG A 37 -5.95 1.52 21.59
CA ARG A 37 -6.01 1.13 22.98
C ARG A 37 -6.37 2.32 23.88
N ARG A 38 -5.84 3.50 23.58
CA ARG A 38 -6.12 4.72 24.33
C ARG A 38 -7.50 5.30 24.03
N ASN A 39 -7.94 5.15 22.79
CA ASN A 39 -9.23 5.68 22.35
C ASN A 39 -9.85 4.71 21.31
N PRO A 40 -10.65 3.73 21.77
CA PRO A 40 -11.29 2.77 20.86
C PRO A 40 -12.15 3.39 19.76
N GLN A 41 -12.61 4.64 19.95
CA GLN A 41 -13.39 5.31 18.93
C GLN A 41 -12.59 5.55 17.65
N VAL A 42 -11.27 5.64 17.75
CA VAL A 42 -10.40 5.80 16.58
C VAL A 42 -10.59 4.66 15.59
N GLU A 43 -10.65 3.41 16.07
CA GLU A 43 -10.88 2.25 15.19
C GLU A 43 -12.26 2.32 14.54
N VAL A 44 -13.30 2.65 15.30
CA VAL A 44 -14.66 2.78 14.77
C VAL A 44 -14.70 3.81 13.65
N ASP A 45 -14.07 4.96 13.85
CA ASP A 45 -14.04 6.02 12.85
C ASP A 45 -13.28 5.62 11.59
N LEU A 46 -12.14 4.94 11.76
CA LEU A 46 -11.34 4.45 10.62
C LEU A 46 -12.11 3.42 9.81
N LEU A 47 -12.75 2.45 10.47
CA LEU A 47 -13.47 1.37 9.79
C LEU A 47 -14.67 1.86 9.01
N ARG A 48 -15.25 2.98 9.43
CA ARG A 48 -16.42 3.57 8.74
C ARG A 48 -16.11 3.86 7.27
N ASP A 49 -14.87 4.27 6.97
CA ASP A 49 -14.47 4.72 5.65
C ASP A 49 -13.72 3.65 4.84
N ILE A 50 -13.56 2.45 5.40
CA ILE A 50 -12.85 1.36 4.72
C ILE A 50 -13.87 0.30 4.27
N PRO A 51 -14.15 0.19 2.96
CA PRO A 51 -15.14 -0.79 2.47
C PRO A 51 -14.86 -2.22 2.90
N ALA A 52 -13.58 -2.62 3.01
CA ALA A 52 -13.23 -3.96 3.49
C ALA A 52 -13.65 -4.22 4.93
N GLY A 53 -13.94 -3.19 5.71
CA GLY A 53 -14.46 -3.32 7.08
C GLY A 53 -13.43 -3.68 8.12
N ARG A 54 -12.14 -3.53 7.82
CA ARG A 54 -11.05 -3.80 8.77
C ARG A 54 -9.81 -3.01 8.41
N LEU A 55 -8.91 -2.87 9.38
CA LEU A 55 -7.56 -2.39 9.12
C LEU A 55 -6.75 -3.46 8.40
N GLY A 56 -5.83 -3.02 7.56
CA GLY A 56 -4.89 -3.93 6.94
C GLY A 56 -3.85 -4.43 7.93
N LYS A 57 -3.20 -5.55 7.59
CA LYS A 57 -2.10 -6.09 8.39
C LYS A 57 -0.77 -5.69 7.77
N PRO A 58 0.28 -5.44 8.58
CA PRO A 58 1.61 -5.14 8.03
C PRO A 58 2.10 -6.19 7.03
N GLU A 59 1.78 -7.47 7.28
CA GLU A 59 2.16 -8.57 6.38
C GLU A 59 1.54 -8.42 5.00
N GLU A 60 0.36 -7.84 4.90
CA GLU A 60 -0.31 -7.64 3.61
C GLU A 60 0.44 -6.61 2.77
N ILE A 61 0.99 -5.59 3.40
CA ILE A 61 1.84 -4.61 2.70
C ILE A 61 3.16 -5.25 2.31
N ALA A 62 3.79 -6.00 3.22
CA ALA A 62 5.04 -6.69 2.94
C ALA A 62 4.89 -7.66 1.77
N ASN A 63 3.80 -8.42 1.72
CA ASN A 63 3.53 -9.36 0.63
C ASN A 63 3.37 -8.66 -0.71
N ALA A 64 2.73 -7.50 -0.73
CA ALA A 64 2.60 -6.69 -1.95
C ALA A 64 3.96 -6.22 -2.46
N VAL A 65 4.81 -5.73 -1.55
CA VAL A 65 6.18 -5.31 -1.89
C VAL A 65 6.99 -6.48 -2.44
N LEU A 66 6.95 -7.63 -1.76
CA LEU A 66 7.68 -8.82 -2.19
C LEU A 66 7.23 -9.27 -3.58
N TRP A 67 5.93 -9.26 -3.86
CA TRP A 67 5.44 -9.64 -5.18
C TRP A 67 5.93 -8.67 -6.26
N LEU A 68 5.85 -7.36 -6.01
CA LEU A 68 6.33 -6.36 -6.97
C LEU A 68 7.82 -6.52 -7.26
N CYS A 69 8.60 -6.95 -6.27
CA CYS A 69 10.03 -7.18 -6.43
C CYS A 69 10.37 -8.55 -7.05
N SER A 70 9.38 -9.41 -7.23
CA SER A 70 9.60 -10.77 -7.74
C SER A 70 9.58 -10.81 -9.26
N GLU A 71 10.08 -11.92 -9.83
CA GLU A 71 10.03 -12.14 -11.27
C GLU A 71 8.60 -12.33 -11.78
N GLN A 72 7.66 -12.70 -10.92
CA GLN A 72 6.26 -12.81 -11.29
C GLN A 72 5.67 -11.46 -11.69
N ALA A 73 6.25 -10.36 -11.23
CA ALA A 73 5.86 -9.01 -11.61
C ALA A 73 6.85 -8.40 -12.62
N SER A 74 7.49 -9.21 -13.44
CA SER A 74 8.60 -8.79 -14.30
C SER A 74 8.25 -7.74 -15.34
N PHE A 75 6.97 -7.61 -15.70
CA PHE A 75 6.52 -6.60 -16.66
C PHE A 75 5.71 -5.49 -15.99
N VAL A 76 5.65 -5.47 -14.66
CA VAL A 76 4.97 -4.43 -13.88
C VAL A 76 6.00 -3.33 -13.57
N ASP A 77 5.78 -2.15 -14.14
CA ASP A 77 6.74 -1.04 -14.03
C ASP A 77 5.96 0.27 -14.05
N GLY A 78 6.32 1.19 -13.17
CA GLY A 78 5.66 2.48 -13.05
C GLY A 78 4.27 2.42 -12.41
N HIS A 79 3.95 1.33 -11.74
CA HIS A 79 2.63 1.10 -11.16
C HIS A 79 2.55 1.61 -9.71
N ALA A 80 1.40 2.20 -9.37
CA ALA A 80 1.06 2.54 -7.99
C ALA A 80 0.00 1.55 -7.50
N LEU A 81 0.41 0.58 -6.70
CA LEU A 81 -0.48 -0.49 -6.23
C LEU A 81 -1.18 -0.06 -4.94
N LEU A 82 -2.50 0.04 -5.01
CA LEU A 82 -3.31 0.35 -3.82
C LEU A 82 -3.49 -0.91 -2.98
N VAL A 83 -3.17 -0.82 -1.69
CA VAL A 83 -3.35 -1.91 -0.72
C VAL A 83 -4.07 -1.31 0.49
N ASP A 84 -5.37 -1.03 0.34
CA ASP A 84 -6.10 -0.16 1.25
C ASP A 84 -7.56 -0.58 1.52
N GLY A 85 -7.92 -1.80 1.18
CA GLY A 85 -9.28 -2.28 1.41
C GLY A 85 -10.34 -1.47 0.69
N ALA A 86 -10.01 -0.91 -0.47
CA ALA A 86 -10.87 -0.11 -1.34
C ALA A 86 -11.11 1.32 -0.81
N PHE A 87 -10.37 1.76 0.19
CA PHE A 87 -10.54 3.11 0.74
C PHE A 87 -10.45 4.20 -0.34
N SER A 88 -9.43 4.12 -1.21
CA SER A 88 -9.17 5.19 -2.19
C SER A 88 -10.15 5.23 -3.36
N ILE A 89 -10.96 4.20 -3.54
CA ILE A 89 -11.88 4.10 -4.67
C ILE A 89 -13.36 4.14 -4.30
N HIS A 90 -13.65 4.21 -3.00
CA HIS A 90 -15.05 4.21 -2.55
C HIS A 90 -15.74 5.59 -2.64
#